data_3225aebabbd2ab2a1cc1c932c7153182
#
_entry.id   3225aebabbd2ab2a1cc1c932c7153182
#
_cell.length_a   1.000
_cell.length_b   1.000
_cell.length_c   1.000
_cell.angle_alpha   90.00
_cell.angle_beta   90.00
_cell.angle_gamma   90.00
#
_symmetry.space_group_name_H-M   'P 1'
#
loop_
_entity.id
_entity.type
_entity.pdbx_description
1 polymer ?
#
loop_
_entity_poly.entity_id
_entity_poly.type
_entity_poly.pdbx_seq_one_letter_code
_entity_poly.pdbx_strand_id
1 'polypeptide(L)'
;MVARMLWNYLRLIALPVLLSVFLSACFSFFNANLQEDSSLPRLDSVNTLIDVSSVGFEWKLINNEKVKGYVIYRSESGEGKGLQQIATIKNRFATHFYDINLSPQTKYIYAFAVLGENDTISPKSEPIHIQTSFIDPVESVFAINNQPRSIKLIWSPHPNPSVDSYLIQRLNKAGEFKTIKTIPHRLSVEYFDEDLKDGETYTYRIIAKNHEGVESKPTQGISVSTIPQPTPIENIQASNDLPRSIHITWEDAPDSAGVSKKYYKILVSSNDKDYKSIATTNQTNYTHKLQAKDDGITYYYQVVLLGDNGLEGRMSSNPAKGSSLPSPSTPTQFEGKMVEGKATLSWQTPSDDRIVSYIVYRKEGALWTQSAKFIDIHNNGFIDKEMQKGKKYSYSVVSVDKHGIESKPSQEIELILE
;
A
#
# COMPACT_ATOMS: atom_id res chain seq x y z
N MET A 1 44.92 -16.02 9.76
CA MET A 1 43.58 -15.39 9.69
C MET A 1 42.61 -16.02 10.68
N VAL A 2 42.71 -17.25 11.07
CA VAL A 2 41.80 -17.97 12.01
C VAL A 2 41.98 -17.56 13.49
N ALA A 3 43.18 -17.23 13.93
CA ALA A 3 43.46 -16.85 15.33
C ALA A 3 42.90 -15.50 15.78
N ARG A 4 42.63 -14.57 14.83
CA ARG A 4 41.99 -13.26 15.13
C ARG A 4 40.47 -13.33 15.24
N MET A 5 39.83 -14.32 14.62
CA MET A 5 38.39 -14.54 14.72
C MET A 5 37.97 -15.16 16.06
N LEU A 6 38.78 -16.07 16.61
CA LEU A 6 38.50 -16.70 17.91
C LEU A 6 38.62 -15.72 19.08
N TRP A 7 39.49 -14.71 19.00
CA TRP A 7 39.66 -13.72 20.10
C TRP A 7 38.53 -12.68 20.14
N ASN A 8 37.90 -12.38 19.00
CA ASN A 8 36.72 -11.52 18.95
C ASN A 8 35.45 -12.25 19.42
N TYR A 9 35.33 -13.56 19.20
CA TYR A 9 34.19 -14.35 19.71
C TYR A 9 34.25 -14.54 21.24
N LEU A 10 35.43 -14.68 21.82
CA LEU A 10 35.60 -14.76 23.28
C LEU A 10 35.30 -13.42 24.01
N ARG A 11 35.52 -12.28 23.36
CA ARG A 11 35.15 -10.96 23.92
C ARG A 11 33.64 -10.66 23.88
N LEU A 12 32.91 -11.21 22.91
CA LEU A 12 31.45 -11.03 22.78
C LEU A 12 30.63 -11.90 23.74
N ILE A 13 31.21 -13.01 24.23
CA ILE A 13 30.54 -13.91 25.19
C ILE A 13 30.90 -13.53 26.64
N ALA A 14 32.07 -12.94 26.89
CA ALA A 14 32.48 -12.55 28.25
C ALA A 14 31.80 -11.27 28.76
N LEU A 15 31.34 -10.35 27.88
CA LEU A 15 30.71 -9.11 28.28
C LEU A 15 29.30 -9.27 28.89
N PRO A 16 28.39 -10.11 28.35
CA PRO A 16 27.06 -10.32 28.95
C PRO A 16 27.12 -11.15 30.25
N VAL A 17 28.09 -12.05 30.40
CA VAL A 17 28.25 -12.83 31.62
C VAL A 17 28.78 -12.00 32.79
N LEU A 18 29.68 -11.02 32.54
CA LEU A 18 30.12 -10.09 33.59
C LEU A 18 29.02 -9.07 33.95
N LEU A 19 28.14 -8.68 33.01
CA LEU A 19 27.03 -7.77 33.30
C LEU A 19 25.91 -8.46 34.09
N SER A 20 25.69 -9.76 33.86
CA SER A 20 24.68 -10.56 34.60
C SER A 20 25.12 -10.84 36.03
N VAL A 21 26.43 -10.94 36.30
CA VAL A 21 26.95 -11.14 37.69
C VAL A 21 26.87 -9.85 38.50
N PHE A 22 26.99 -8.66 37.90
CA PHE A 22 26.83 -7.38 38.59
C PHE A 22 25.35 -7.03 38.91
N LEU A 23 24.40 -7.48 38.07
CA LEU A 23 22.95 -7.31 38.34
C LEU A 23 22.43 -8.25 39.44
N SER A 24 23.09 -9.38 39.71
CA SER A 24 22.71 -10.32 40.78
C SER A 24 23.26 -9.90 42.15
N ALA A 25 24.23 -8.98 42.21
CA ALA A 25 24.84 -8.56 43.48
C ALA A 25 24.07 -7.44 44.20
N CYS A 26 23.04 -6.82 43.59
CA CYS A 26 22.22 -5.79 44.23
C CYS A 26 20.99 -6.32 44.99
N PHE A 27 20.71 -7.63 44.97
CA PHE A 27 19.51 -8.20 45.58
C PHE A 27 19.74 -8.88 46.95
N SER A 28 20.93 -8.77 47.55
CA SER A 28 21.29 -9.52 48.76
C SER A 28 21.47 -8.71 50.07
N PHE A 29 20.93 -7.48 50.14
CA PHE A 29 21.14 -6.64 51.33
C PHE A 29 19.87 -6.25 52.10
N PHE A 30 18.77 -7.02 52.04
CA PHE A 30 17.53 -6.65 52.71
C PHE A 30 17.08 -7.66 53.77
N ASN A 31 17.96 -8.34 54.48
CA ASN A 31 17.63 -9.06 55.71
C ASN A 31 18.54 -8.64 56.84
N ALA A 32 18.53 -7.34 57.21
CA ALA A 32 18.95 -6.96 58.55
C ALA A 32 17.86 -7.50 59.53
N ASN A 33 18.24 -8.31 60.51
CA ASN A 33 17.37 -8.64 61.61
C ASN A 33 17.13 -7.37 62.43
N LEU A 34 16.15 -6.57 61.98
CA LEU A 34 15.75 -5.34 62.65
C LEU A 34 15.04 -5.72 63.93
N GLN A 35 15.56 -5.29 65.09
CA GLN A 35 14.98 -5.57 66.38
C GLN A 35 13.88 -4.54 66.69
N GLU A 36 12.72 -5.01 67.14
CA GLU A 36 11.62 -4.14 67.54
C GLU A 36 11.91 -3.42 68.85
N ASP A 37 11.78 -2.09 68.85
CA ASP A 37 11.87 -1.20 70.00
C ASP A 37 10.54 -0.45 70.18
N SER A 38 9.72 -0.89 71.13
CA SER A 38 8.43 -0.26 71.36
C SER A 38 8.50 1.12 72.03
N SER A 39 9.72 1.61 72.39
CA SER A 39 9.92 3.01 72.80
C SER A 39 9.95 4.01 71.64
N LEU A 40 10.13 3.53 70.42
CA LEU A 40 10.05 4.38 69.22
C LEU A 40 8.59 4.72 68.87
N PRO A 41 8.34 5.93 68.42
CA PRO A 41 7.01 6.35 68.02
C PRO A 41 6.52 5.54 66.82
N ARG A 42 5.28 5.03 66.90
CA ARG A 42 4.63 4.37 65.75
C ARG A 42 4.16 5.39 64.76
N LEU A 43 4.19 5.03 63.45
CA LEU A 43 3.64 5.86 62.39
C LEU A 43 2.12 5.56 62.25
N ASP A 44 1.26 6.46 62.73
CA ASP A 44 -0.19 6.20 62.86
C ASP A 44 -1.04 6.74 61.71
N SER A 45 -0.51 7.65 60.88
CA SER A 45 -1.26 8.29 59.78
C SER A 45 -0.42 8.41 58.53
N VAL A 46 -0.82 7.69 57.49
CA VAL A 46 -0.21 7.75 56.16
C VAL A 46 -1.30 7.94 55.13
N ASN A 47 -1.20 9.03 54.37
CA ASN A 47 -2.04 9.29 53.22
C ASN A 47 -1.52 8.51 52.00
N THR A 48 -2.41 8.12 51.10
CA THR A 48 -2.05 7.39 49.88
C THR A 48 -2.57 8.12 48.61
N LEU A 49 -1.75 8.15 47.57
CA LEU A 49 -2.15 8.50 46.24
C LEU A 49 -1.89 7.31 45.31
N ILE A 50 -2.95 6.75 44.77
CA ILE A 50 -2.92 5.51 44.01
C ILE A 50 -3.00 5.84 42.51
N ASP A 51 -2.08 5.24 41.74
CA ASP A 51 -2.08 5.29 40.27
C ASP A 51 -2.19 3.86 39.69
N VAL A 52 -2.00 3.73 38.35
CA VAL A 52 -2.15 2.46 37.63
C VAL A 52 -1.07 1.44 38.00
N SER A 53 0.18 1.88 38.13
CA SER A 53 1.33 1.01 38.40
C SER A 53 2.25 1.59 39.50
N SER A 54 1.75 2.58 40.22
CA SER A 54 2.48 3.19 41.33
C SER A 54 1.56 3.62 42.48
N VAL A 55 2.15 3.88 43.60
CA VAL A 55 1.48 4.45 44.77
C VAL A 55 2.40 5.38 45.51
N GLY A 56 1.93 6.57 45.83
CA GLY A 56 2.59 7.54 46.67
C GLY A 56 2.05 7.47 48.10
N PHE A 57 2.92 7.66 49.05
CA PHE A 57 2.62 7.72 50.47
C PHE A 57 3.16 9.01 51.08
N GLU A 58 2.38 9.64 51.92
CA GLU A 58 2.74 10.83 52.66
C GLU A 58 2.39 10.70 54.15
N TRP A 59 3.28 11.13 55.01
CA TRP A 59 3.07 11.15 56.46
C TRP A 59 3.58 12.43 57.09
N LYS A 60 3.13 12.71 58.29
CA LYS A 60 3.59 13.86 59.05
C LYS A 60 4.97 13.60 59.63
N LEU A 61 5.84 14.62 59.62
CA LEU A 61 7.15 14.56 60.25
C LEU A 61 7.00 14.20 61.73
N ILE A 62 7.74 13.18 62.17
CA ILE A 62 7.82 12.78 63.58
C ILE A 62 8.96 13.59 64.22
N ASN A 63 8.61 14.52 65.08
CA ASN A 63 9.59 15.32 65.82
C ASN A 63 10.11 14.57 67.04
N ASN A 64 11.01 13.60 66.85
CA ASN A 64 11.65 12.80 67.87
C ASN A 64 13.11 12.51 67.46
N GLU A 65 14.09 12.82 68.31
CA GLU A 65 15.53 12.67 68.01
C GLU A 65 15.97 11.21 67.85
N LYS A 66 15.23 10.25 68.47
CA LYS A 66 15.50 8.82 68.31
C LYS A 66 15.18 8.34 66.89
N VAL A 67 14.37 9.05 66.14
CA VAL A 67 14.02 8.70 64.75
C VAL A 67 15.21 8.96 63.85
N LYS A 68 15.66 7.94 63.10
CA LYS A 68 16.73 8.00 62.10
C LYS A 68 16.24 7.83 60.69
N GLY A 69 15.01 7.30 60.50
CA GLY A 69 14.42 7.10 59.20
C GLY A 69 13.14 6.26 59.25
N TYR A 70 12.84 5.57 58.17
CA TYR A 70 11.64 4.77 58.01
C TYR A 70 11.94 3.48 57.28
N VAL A 71 11.19 2.42 57.58
CA VAL A 71 11.24 1.12 56.89
C VAL A 71 9.86 0.83 56.32
N ILE A 72 9.81 0.47 55.07
CA ILE A 72 8.57 0.22 54.34
C ILE A 72 8.47 -1.26 54.01
N TYR A 73 7.29 -1.82 54.24
CA TYR A 73 6.96 -3.21 53.96
C TYR A 73 5.79 -3.30 53.00
N ARG A 74 5.82 -4.32 52.14
CA ARG A 74 4.75 -4.62 51.18
C ARG A 74 4.46 -6.11 51.14
N SER A 75 3.20 -6.47 50.94
CA SER A 75 2.76 -7.81 50.56
C SER A 75 1.71 -7.67 49.44
N GLU A 76 1.72 -8.58 48.48
CA GLU A 76 0.64 -8.74 47.52
C GLU A 76 -0.49 -9.56 48.17
N SER A 77 -1.72 -9.03 48.11
CA SER A 77 -2.89 -9.67 48.73
C SER A 77 -3.27 -10.95 47.97
N GLY A 78 -3.28 -12.08 48.65
CA GLY A 78 -3.69 -13.38 48.09
C GLY A 78 -2.57 -14.41 47.94
N GLU A 79 -1.30 -14.02 48.05
CA GLU A 79 -0.17 -14.96 47.90
C GLU A 79 0.23 -15.69 49.23
N GLY A 80 -0.42 -15.40 50.33
CA GLY A 80 -0.06 -15.99 51.63
C GLY A 80 1.35 -15.64 52.15
N LYS A 81 2.05 -14.75 51.43
CA LYS A 81 3.35 -14.23 51.82
C LYS A 81 3.17 -13.08 52.80
N GLY A 82 3.88 -13.12 53.90
CA GLY A 82 3.90 -12.03 54.87
C GLY A 82 4.47 -10.75 54.29
N LEU A 83 4.33 -9.66 55.04
CA LEU A 83 4.93 -8.37 54.70
C LEU A 83 6.44 -8.49 54.49
N GLN A 84 6.93 -8.15 53.32
CA GLN A 84 8.35 -8.11 52.97
C GLN A 84 8.86 -6.66 53.02
N GLN A 85 10.05 -6.45 53.56
CA GLN A 85 10.70 -5.14 53.48
C GLN A 85 11.07 -4.80 52.05
N ILE A 86 10.62 -3.63 51.58
CA ILE A 86 10.86 -3.17 50.20
C ILE A 86 11.79 -1.95 50.18
N ALA A 87 11.84 -1.14 51.22
CA ALA A 87 12.68 0.05 51.29
C ALA A 87 13.09 0.39 52.72
N THR A 88 14.24 1.06 52.85
CA THR A 88 14.70 1.74 54.05
C THR A 88 15.11 3.17 53.70
N ILE A 89 14.49 4.16 54.34
CA ILE A 89 14.80 5.58 54.17
C ILE A 89 15.62 6.02 55.38
N LYS A 90 16.94 6.24 55.17
CA LYS A 90 17.86 6.71 56.23
C LYS A 90 17.90 8.24 56.33
N ASN A 91 16.70 8.82 56.41
CA ASN A 91 16.50 10.26 56.58
C ASN A 91 15.31 10.49 57.50
N ARG A 92 15.54 11.01 58.71
CA ARG A 92 14.50 11.32 59.72
C ARG A 92 13.52 12.40 59.26
N PHE A 93 13.89 13.25 58.27
CA PHE A 93 13.07 14.33 57.76
C PHE A 93 12.25 13.92 56.54
N ALA A 94 12.35 12.65 56.09
CA ALA A 94 11.51 12.13 55.02
C ALA A 94 10.04 12.06 55.45
N THR A 95 9.19 12.56 54.59
CA THR A 95 7.71 12.54 54.81
C THR A 95 6.98 11.87 53.65
N HIS A 96 7.72 11.39 52.66
CA HIS A 96 7.16 10.78 51.44
C HIS A 96 7.93 9.52 51.03
N PHE A 97 7.20 8.58 50.44
CA PHE A 97 7.73 7.43 49.74
C PHE A 97 6.85 7.13 48.54
N TYR A 98 7.41 6.60 47.48
CA TYR A 98 6.65 6.09 46.35
C TYR A 98 7.16 4.71 45.95
N ASP A 99 6.22 3.85 45.56
CA ASP A 99 6.50 2.51 45.02
C ASP A 99 6.00 2.44 43.57
N ILE A 100 6.82 1.88 42.70
CA ILE A 100 6.61 1.83 41.24
C ILE A 100 6.69 0.40 40.73
N ASN A 101 6.35 0.20 39.46
CA ASN A 101 6.31 -1.11 38.80
C ASN A 101 5.33 -2.09 39.47
N LEU A 102 4.24 -1.57 39.99
CA LEU A 102 3.14 -2.38 40.53
C LEU A 102 2.28 -2.92 39.38
N SER A 103 1.69 -4.09 39.60
CA SER A 103 0.74 -4.65 38.64
C SER A 103 -0.59 -3.87 38.69
N PRO A 104 -1.21 -3.52 37.54
CA PRO A 104 -2.53 -2.88 37.53
C PRO A 104 -3.61 -3.76 38.14
N GLN A 105 -4.65 -3.15 38.70
CA GLN A 105 -5.80 -3.81 39.34
C GLN A 105 -5.42 -4.80 40.44
N THR A 106 -4.26 -4.64 41.06
CA THR A 106 -3.71 -5.57 42.00
C THR A 106 -3.80 -4.99 43.41
N LYS A 107 -4.20 -5.84 44.39
CA LYS A 107 -4.31 -5.47 45.81
C LYS A 107 -2.98 -5.66 46.48
N TYR A 108 -2.53 -4.62 47.16
CA TYR A 108 -1.31 -4.62 47.99
C TYR A 108 -1.64 -4.21 49.39
N ILE A 109 -0.81 -4.70 50.33
CA ILE A 109 -0.85 -4.34 51.75
C ILE A 109 0.50 -3.72 52.08
N TYR A 110 0.49 -2.54 52.64
CA TYR A 110 1.68 -1.85 53.10
C TYR A 110 1.67 -1.68 54.61
N ALA A 111 2.86 -1.65 55.19
CA ALA A 111 3.06 -1.21 56.57
C ALA A 111 4.35 -0.42 56.67
N PHE A 112 4.42 0.50 57.61
CA PHE A 112 5.56 1.38 57.82
C PHE A 112 6.05 1.20 59.26
N ALA A 113 7.36 1.24 59.49
CA ALA A 113 7.96 1.34 60.78
C ALA A 113 8.95 2.50 60.81
N VAL A 114 9.10 3.10 61.95
CA VAL A 114 10.14 4.11 62.19
C VAL A 114 11.45 3.39 62.44
N LEU A 115 12.55 3.84 61.84
CA LEU A 115 13.89 3.36 62.03
C LEU A 115 14.55 4.17 63.17
N GLY A 116 15.04 3.49 64.16
CA GLY A 116 15.80 4.03 65.30
C GLY A 116 17.33 3.89 65.15
N GLU A 117 18.03 4.04 66.27
CA GLU A 117 19.47 3.76 66.36
C GLU A 117 19.75 2.25 66.40
N ASN A 118 20.95 1.83 66.02
CA ASN A 118 21.43 0.46 66.05
C ASN A 118 20.48 -0.55 65.33
N ASP A 119 19.95 -0.13 64.18
CA ASP A 119 19.03 -0.94 63.36
C ASP A 119 17.77 -1.44 64.13
N THR A 120 17.27 -0.64 65.08
CA THR A 120 15.98 -0.89 65.73
C THR A 120 14.83 -0.29 64.94
N ILE A 121 13.64 -0.86 65.07
CA ILE A 121 12.42 -0.35 64.45
C ILE A 121 11.28 -0.25 65.45
N SER A 122 10.36 0.68 65.21
CA SER A 122 9.11 0.76 65.94
C SER A 122 8.20 -0.44 65.62
N PRO A 123 7.15 -0.71 66.42
CA PRO A 123 6.03 -1.50 65.96
C PRO A 123 5.53 -0.97 64.60
N LYS A 124 5.11 -1.88 63.70
CA LYS A 124 4.60 -1.49 62.38
C LYS A 124 3.29 -0.71 62.51
N SER A 125 3.05 0.17 61.57
CA SER A 125 1.76 0.87 61.39
C SER A 125 0.61 -0.13 61.23
N GLU A 126 -0.63 0.32 61.35
CA GLU A 126 -1.77 -0.45 60.86
C GLU A 126 -1.56 -0.77 59.37
N PRO A 127 -2.03 -1.94 58.91
CA PRO A 127 -1.97 -2.32 57.48
C PRO A 127 -2.74 -1.34 56.62
N ILE A 128 -2.08 -0.83 55.58
CA ILE A 128 -2.68 0.05 54.57
C ILE A 128 -3.01 -0.78 53.34
N HIS A 129 -4.30 -0.97 53.08
CA HIS A 129 -4.77 -1.71 51.91
C HIS A 129 -4.98 -0.78 50.74
N ILE A 130 -4.35 -1.08 49.65
CA ILE A 130 -4.55 -0.34 48.38
C ILE A 130 -4.90 -1.31 47.26
N GLN A 131 -5.50 -0.79 46.23
CA GLN A 131 -5.65 -1.48 44.94
C GLN A 131 -5.24 -0.52 43.85
N THR A 132 -4.24 -0.89 43.05
CA THR A 132 -3.82 -0.11 41.90
C THR A 132 -4.96 0.06 40.92
N SER A 133 -4.97 1.19 40.24
CA SER A 133 -5.96 1.55 39.23
C SER A 133 -5.76 0.78 37.91
N PHE A 134 -6.49 1.13 36.88
CA PHE A 134 -6.36 0.58 35.55
C PHE A 134 -6.62 1.67 34.50
N ILE A 135 -6.27 1.38 33.25
CA ILE A 135 -6.58 2.25 32.12
C ILE A 135 -7.86 1.71 31.47
N ASP A 136 -8.89 2.53 31.40
CA ASP A 136 -10.12 2.19 30.69
C ASP A 136 -9.86 1.97 29.20
N PRO A 137 -10.66 1.17 28.51
CA PRO A 137 -10.61 1.10 27.04
C PRO A 137 -10.90 2.46 26.42
N VAL A 138 -10.33 2.70 25.22
CA VAL A 138 -10.66 3.88 24.43
C VAL A 138 -12.15 3.90 24.11
N GLU A 139 -12.75 5.06 24.19
CA GLU A 139 -14.17 5.26 23.86
C GLU A 139 -14.35 5.78 22.43
N SER A 140 -15.55 5.59 21.88
CA SER A 140 -16.03 6.22 20.63
C SER A 140 -15.09 6.01 19.43
N VAL A 141 -14.80 4.77 19.11
CA VAL A 141 -14.01 4.42 17.91
C VAL A 141 -14.93 4.38 16.69
N PHE A 142 -14.54 5.09 15.63
CA PHE A 142 -15.21 5.11 14.33
C PHE A 142 -14.26 4.71 13.22
N ALA A 143 -14.79 4.00 12.23
CA ALA A 143 -14.07 3.63 11.02
C ALA A 143 -14.82 4.18 9.79
N ILE A 144 -14.11 4.87 8.91
CA ILE A 144 -14.66 5.58 7.74
C ILE A 144 -13.95 5.05 6.49
N ASN A 145 -14.73 4.74 5.44
CA ASN A 145 -14.27 4.17 4.17
C ASN A 145 -14.57 5.07 2.95
N ASN A 146 -14.44 6.38 3.10
CA ASN A 146 -14.77 7.33 2.03
C ASN A 146 -13.69 7.48 0.93
N GLN A 147 -12.59 6.74 1.02
CA GLN A 147 -11.52 6.73 0.03
C GLN A 147 -11.23 5.30 -0.45
N PRO A 148 -10.82 5.11 -1.72
CA PRO A 148 -10.40 3.80 -2.22
C PRO A 148 -9.19 3.28 -1.45
N ARG A 149 -9.16 1.99 -1.19
CA ARG A 149 -8.01 1.27 -0.59
C ARG A 149 -7.51 1.85 0.72
N SER A 150 -8.37 2.61 1.43
CA SER A 150 -8.02 3.26 2.68
C SER A 150 -9.17 3.22 3.66
N ILE A 151 -8.84 3.07 4.94
CA ILE A 151 -9.78 3.18 6.05
C ILE A 151 -9.21 4.18 7.03
N LYS A 152 -10.02 5.19 7.36
CA LYS A 152 -9.70 6.15 8.38
C LYS A 152 -10.32 5.70 9.71
N LEU A 153 -9.49 5.60 10.76
CA LEU A 153 -9.92 5.39 12.13
C LEU A 153 -9.87 6.72 12.88
N ILE A 154 -10.90 7.00 13.68
CA ILE A 154 -10.99 8.15 14.58
C ILE A 154 -11.49 7.65 15.92
N TRP A 155 -10.96 8.19 17.00
CA TRP A 155 -11.39 7.86 18.36
C TRP A 155 -11.36 9.07 19.29
N SER A 156 -11.99 8.95 20.45
CA SER A 156 -11.93 10.01 21.47
C SER A 156 -10.57 10.00 22.18
N PRO A 157 -9.99 11.19 22.49
CA PRO A 157 -8.81 11.26 23.33
C PRO A 157 -9.09 10.61 24.69
N HIS A 158 -8.15 9.77 25.16
CA HIS A 158 -8.33 9.10 26.44
C HIS A 158 -8.38 10.13 27.60
N PRO A 159 -9.35 10.03 28.55
CA PRO A 159 -9.49 11.01 29.63
C PRO A 159 -8.31 10.97 30.63
N ASN A 160 -7.68 9.79 30.85
CA ASN A 160 -6.54 9.68 31.74
C ASN A 160 -5.30 10.37 31.14
N PRO A 161 -4.73 11.40 31.81
CA PRO A 161 -3.59 12.16 31.30
C PRO A 161 -2.27 11.37 31.26
N SER A 162 -2.18 10.23 31.96
CA SER A 162 -1.01 9.35 31.92
C SER A 162 -0.88 8.56 30.60
N VAL A 163 -1.96 8.46 29.81
CA VAL A 163 -1.92 7.84 28.48
C VAL A 163 -1.08 8.70 27.55
N ASP A 164 -0.14 8.08 26.86
CA ASP A 164 0.78 8.75 25.93
C ASP A 164 0.73 8.21 24.52
N SER A 165 0.12 7.05 24.30
CA SER A 165 0.06 6.43 22.96
C SER A 165 -1.14 5.49 22.81
N TYR A 166 -1.43 5.16 21.53
CA TYR A 166 -2.46 4.20 21.16
C TYR A 166 -1.87 3.13 20.22
N LEU A 167 -2.20 1.88 20.50
CA LEU A 167 -1.85 0.74 19.65
C LEU A 167 -3.05 0.42 18.75
N ILE A 168 -2.87 0.62 17.45
CA ILE A 168 -3.86 0.25 16.44
C ILE A 168 -3.63 -1.21 16.06
N GLN A 169 -4.62 -2.06 16.29
CA GLN A 169 -4.56 -3.47 15.95
C GLN A 169 -5.56 -3.80 14.85
N ARG A 170 -5.12 -4.63 13.90
CA ARG A 170 -5.95 -5.17 12.81
C ARG A 170 -5.98 -6.69 12.88
N LEU A 171 -7.17 -7.25 12.65
CA LEU A 171 -7.38 -8.70 12.57
C LEU A 171 -6.68 -9.24 11.31
N ASN A 172 -5.82 -10.23 11.48
CA ASN A 172 -5.16 -10.91 10.38
C ASN A 172 -6.00 -12.10 9.86
N LYS A 173 -5.55 -12.72 8.77
CA LYS A 173 -6.22 -13.89 8.17
C LYS A 173 -6.23 -15.13 9.07
N ALA A 174 -5.37 -15.19 10.07
CA ALA A 174 -5.33 -16.29 11.05
C ALA A 174 -6.31 -16.08 12.21
N GLY A 175 -7.08 -14.98 12.21
CA GLY A 175 -8.01 -14.65 13.29
C GLY A 175 -7.35 -14.00 14.51
N GLU A 176 -6.13 -13.48 14.37
CA GLU A 176 -5.39 -12.83 15.45
C GLU A 176 -5.30 -11.32 15.20
N PHE A 177 -5.45 -10.54 16.28
CA PHE A 177 -5.18 -9.11 16.23
C PHE A 177 -3.67 -8.85 16.32
N LYS A 178 -3.15 -8.10 15.34
CA LYS A 178 -1.74 -7.66 15.30
C LYS A 178 -1.68 -6.14 15.32
N THR A 179 -0.77 -5.60 16.11
CA THR A 179 -0.48 -4.17 16.11
C THR A 179 0.14 -3.78 14.77
N ILE A 180 -0.55 -2.91 14.05
CA ILE A 180 -0.11 -2.38 12.74
C ILE A 180 0.53 -1.01 12.88
N LYS A 181 0.16 -0.26 13.93
CA LYS A 181 0.70 1.08 14.18
C LYS A 181 0.62 1.44 15.65
N THR A 182 1.61 2.19 16.14
CA THR A 182 1.56 2.91 17.41
C THR A 182 1.44 4.40 17.09
N ILE A 183 0.43 5.05 17.63
CA ILE A 183 0.18 6.48 17.49
C ILE A 183 0.63 7.17 18.77
N PRO A 184 1.67 8.01 18.75
CA PRO A 184 2.15 8.73 19.92
C PRO A 184 1.23 9.90 20.25
N HIS A 185 1.28 10.33 21.50
CA HIS A 185 0.56 11.46 22.07
C HIS A 185 -0.96 11.21 22.23
N ARG A 186 -1.44 11.43 23.46
CA ARG A 186 -2.84 11.24 23.87
C ARG A 186 -3.87 11.96 23.00
N LEU A 187 -3.51 13.10 22.41
CA LEU A 187 -4.41 13.91 21.56
C LEU A 187 -4.31 13.56 20.06
N SER A 188 -3.45 12.64 19.67
CA SER A 188 -3.39 12.11 18.30
C SER A 188 -4.41 10.98 18.17
N VAL A 189 -5.56 11.29 17.61
CA VAL A 189 -6.76 10.42 17.65
C VAL A 189 -7.25 10.04 16.25
N GLU A 190 -6.32 9.94 15.31
CA GLU A 190 -6.60 9.64 13.91
C GLU A 190 -5.51 8.74 13.34
N TYR A 191 -5.93 7.80 12.49
CA TYR A 191 -5.02 6.93 11.74
C TYR A 191 -5.64 6.55 10.39
N PHE A 192 -4.83 6.56 9.32
CA PHE A 192 -5.19 6.05 8.01
C PHE A 192 -4.47 4.73 7.76
N ASP A 193 -5.24 3.68 7.54
CA ASP A 193 -4.74 2.40 7.05
C ASP A 193 -4.89 2.38 5.53
N GLU A 194 -3.77 2.40 4.83
CA GLU A 194 -3.67 2.58 3.38
C GLU A 194 -3.22 1.28 2.69
N ASP A 195 -3.17 1.28 1.36
CA ASP A 195 -2.78 0.14 0.53
C ASP A 195 -3.64 -1.13 0.76
N LEU A 196 -4.87 -0.93 1.14
CA LEU A 196 -5.84 -2.00 1.34
C LEU A 196 -6.40 -2.48 0.00
N LYS A 197 -6.98 -3.67 -0.02
CA LYS A 197 -7.65 -4.20 -1.20
C LYS A 197 -9.07 -3.66 -1.32
N ASP A 198 -9.52 -3.47 -2.55
CA ASP A 198 -10.86 -2.99 -2.83
C ASP A 198 -11.92 -4.03 -2.43
N GLY A 199 -13.00 -3.57 -1.77
CA GLY A 199 -14.14 -4.41 -1.37
C GLY A 199 -13.86 -5.43 -0.26
N GLU A 200 -12.70 -5.39 0.39
CA GLU A 200 -12.40 -6.29 1.51
C GLU A 200 -12.80 -5.66 2.86
N THR A 201 -13.23 -6.53 3.78
CA THR A 201 -13.59 -6.13 5.14
C THR A 201 -12.39 -6.27 6.07
N TYR A 202 -12.14 -5.23 6.86
CA TYR A 202 -11.08 -5.18 7.85
C TYR A 202 -11.68 -4.90 9.23
N THR A 203 -11.13 -5.54 10.25
CA THR A 203 -11.58 -5.38 11.63
C THR A 203 -10.45 -4.80 12.47
N TYR A 204 -10.73 -3.73 13.20
CA TYR A 204 -9.76 -3.00 14.02
C TYR A 204 -10.18 -2.96 15.47
N ARG A 205 -9.21 -2.83 16.35
CA ARG A 205 -9.39 -2.45 17.76
C ARG A 205 -8.24 -1.56 18.20
N ILE A 206 -8.46 -0.79 19.26
CA ILE A 206 -7.49 0.17 19.78
C ILE A 206 -7.23 -0.15 21.25
N ILE A 207 -5.97 -0.01 21.65
CA ILE A 207 -5.50 -0.15 23.03
C ILE A 207 -4.84 1.18 23.40
N ALA A 208 -5.21 1.76 24.53
CA ALA A 208 -4.49 2.90 25.11
C ALA A 208 -3.30 2.38 25.92
N LYS A 209 -2.19 3.12 25.89
CA LYS A 209 -0.97 2.78 26.62
C LYS A 209 -0.45 4.04 27.33
N ASN A 210 -0.04 3.91 28.60
CA ASN A 210 0.55 5.00 29.34
C ASN A 210 2.08 5.04 29.18
N HIS A 211 2.69 6.09 29.73
CA HIS A 211 4.15 6.32 29.68
C HIS A 211 4.96 5.26 30.47
N GLU A 212 4.34 4.51 31.38
CA GLU A 212 4.95 3.39 32.10
C GLU A 212 4.85 2.07 31.35
N GLY A 213 4.17 2.06 30.18
CA GLY A 213 4.01 0.88 29.34
C GLY A 213 2.79 0.02 29.67
N VAL A 214 1.93 0.45 30.61
CA VAL A 214 0.69 -0.26 30.97
C VAL A 214 -0.34 -0.05 29.86
N GLU A 215 -0.97 -1.13 29.44
CA GLU A 215 -1.98 -1.17 28.39
C GLU A 215 -3.39 -1.30 28.96
N SER A 216 -4.35 -0.61 28.35
CA SER A 216 -5.78 -0.83 28.61
C SER A 216 -6.25 -2.18 28.05
N LYS A 217 -7.44 -2.61 28.43
CA LYS A 217 -8.15 -3.60 27.63
C LYS A 217 -8.40 -3.03 26.23
N PRO A 218 -8.38 -3.90 25.18
CA PRO A 218 -8.71 -3.45 23.84
C PRO A 218 -10.18 -3.01 23.74
N THR A 219 -10.46 -2.10 22.83
CA THR A 219 -11.84 -1.79 22.44
C THR A 219 -12.52 -3.00 21.83
N GLN A 220 -13.84 -2.97 21.76
CA GLN A 220 -14.57 -3.89 20.88
C GLN A 220 -14.08 -3.74 19.45
N GLY A 221 -14.02 -4.84 18.69
CA GLY A 221 -13.63 -4.82 17.29
C GLY A 221 -14.65 -4.08 16.44
N ILE A 222 -14.17 -3.13 15.59
CA ILE A 222 -14.98 -2.44 14.60
C ILE A 222 -14.64 -2.95 13.21
N SER A 223 -15.65 -3.43 12.46
CA SER A 223 -15.48 -3.94 11.10
C SER A 223 -16.00 -2.94 10.07
N VAL A 224 -15.21 -2.74 9.03
CA VAL A 224 -15.52 -1.82 7.92
C VAL A 224 -14.95 -2.37 6.63
N SER A 225 -15.70 -2.22 5.53
CA SER A 225 -15.26 -2.65 4.21
C SER A 225 -14.74 -1.46 3.42
N THR A 226 -13.65 -1.66 2.69
CA THR A 226 -13.19 -0.68 1.69
C THR A 226 -14.20 -0.54 0.56
N ILE A 227 -14.14 0.54 -0.21
CA ILE A 227 -15.00 0.75 -1.37
C ILE A 227 -14.74 -0.38 -2.39
N PRO A 228 -15.78 -1.07 -2.87
CA PRO A 228 -15.61 -2.11 -3.88
C PRO A 228 -15.23 -1.51 -5.23
N GLN A 229 -14.50 -2.26 -6.06
CA GLN A 229 -14.26 -1.88 -7.44
C GLN A 229 -15.60 -1.78 -8.21
N PRO A 230 -15.75 -0.77 -9.09
CA PRO A 230 -16.89 -0.70 -9.99
C PRO A 230 -17.02 -1.96 -10.85
N THR A 231 -18.24 -2.27 -11.21
CA THR A 231 -18.53 -3.38 -12.11
C THR A 231 -17.89 -3.17 -13.49
N PRO A 232 -17.52 -4.24 -14.20
CA PRO A 232 -17.05 -4.12 -15.58
C PRO A 232 -18.07 -3.42 -16.48
N ILE A 233 -17.58 -2.68 -17.47
CA ILE A 233 -18.42 -2.15 -18.56
C ILE A 233 -18.59 -3.29 -19.57
N GLU A 234 -19.83 -3.69 -19.75
CA GLU A 234 -20.21 -4.71 -20.74
C GLU A 234 -20.71 -4.05 -22.04
N ASN A 235 -21.00 -4.84 -23.07
CA ASN A 235 -21.52 -4.39 -24.35
C ASN A 235 -20.65 -3.35 -25.08
N ILE A 236 -19.34 -3.43 -24.90
CA ILE A 236 -18.40 -2.60 -25.66
C ILE A 236 -18.46 -3.05 -27.13
N GLN A 237 -18.64 -2.09 -28.04
CA GLN A 237 -18.65 -2.33 -29.48
C GLN A 237 -17.47 -1.64 -30.12
N ALA A 238 -16.90 -2.25 -31.17
CA ALA A 238 -15.83 -1.68 -31.96
C ALA A 238 -16.11 -1.90 -33.46
N SER A 239 -15.89 -0.86 -34.26
CA SER A 239 -16.13 -0.91 -35.70
C SER A 239 -15.07 -1.74 -36.43
N ASN A 240 -15.39 -2.17 -37.68
CA ASN A 240 -14.50 -2.94 -38.54
C ASN A 240 -14.50 -2.44 -40.00
N ASP A 241 -15.10 -1.30 -40.26
CA ASP A 241 -15.41 -0.77 -41.61
C ASP A 241 -14.90 0.64 -41.85
N LEU A 242 -14.11 1.20 -40.91
CA LEU A 242 -13.61 2.56 -41.05
C LEU A 242 -12.16 2.59 -41.57
N PRO A 243 -11.80 3.55 -42.43
CA PRO A 243 -10.45 3.70 -42.91
C PRO A 243 -9.53 4.17 -41.79
N ARG A 244 -8.46 3.44 -41.53
CA ARG A 244 -7.39 3.79 -40.56
C ARG A 244 -7.90 4.27 -39.20
N SER A 245 -9.06 3.77 -38.80
CA SER A 245 -9.65 4.08 -37.50
C SER A 245 -10.58 2.99 -37.04
N ILE A 246 -10.74 2.90 -35.73
CA ILE A 246 -11.71 2.02 -35.08
C ILE A 246 -12.52 2.88 -34.11
N HIS A 247 -13.83 2.90 -34.30
CA HIS A 247 -14.75 3.60 -33.42
C HIS A 247 -15.25 2.64 -32.35
N ILE A 248 -15.06 3.00 -31.07
CA ILE A 248 -15.43 2.21 -29.90
C ILE A 248 -16.57 2.93 -29.20
N THR A 249 -17.63 2.20 -28.84
CA THR A 249 -18.79 2.71 -28.10
C THR A 249 -19.14 1.77 -26.95
N TRP A 250 -19.71 2.31 -25.91
CA TRP A 250 -20.16 1.56 -24.72
C TRP A 250 -21.32 2.29 -24.06
N GLU A 251 -22.02 1.59 -23.17
CA GLU A 251 -23.06 2.16 -22.34
C GLU A 251 -22.45 2.88 -21.12
N ASP A 252 -23.15 3.93 -20.63
CA ASP A 252 -22.71 4.63 -19.42
C ASP A 252 -22.64 3.66 -18.23
N ALA A 253 -21.57 3.73 -17.47
CA ALA A 253 -21.41 2.90 -16.28
C ALA A 253 -22.48 3.25 -15.23
N PRO A 254 -23.02 2.28 -14.49
CA PRO A 254 -23.90 2.54 -13.39
C PRO A 254 -23.17 3.36 -12.30
N ASP A 255 -23.94 4.00 -11.43
CA ASP A 255 -23.37 4.73 -10.30
C ASP A 255 -22.62 3.79 -9.38
N SER A 256 -21.44 4.22 -8.95
CA SER A 256 -20.55 3.47 -8.08
C SER A 256 -20.25 4.25 -6.82
N ALA A 257 -20.23 3.57 -5.68
CA ALA A 257 -19.95 4.19 -4.39
C ALA A 257 -18.62 4.95 -4.42
N GLY A 258 -18.63 6.20 -3.93
CA GLY A 258 -17.45 7.04 -3.85
C GLY A 258 -16.97 7.65 -5.17
N VAL A 259 -17.69 7.49 -6.28
CA VAL A 259 -17.39 8.09 -7.59
C VAL A 259 -18.34 9.25 -7.84
N SER A 260 -17.84 10.49 -7.84
CA SER A 260 -18.64 11.69 -8.13
C SER A 260 -18.61 12.06 -9.61
N LYS A 261 -17.48 11.80 -10.28
CA LYS A 261 -17.32 12.02 -11.73
C LYS A 261 -16.78 10.75 -12.38
N LYS A 262 -17.41 10.36 -13.47
CA LYS A 262 -17.04 9.19 -14.26
C LYS A 262 -16.12 9.58 -15.39
N TYR A 263 -15.02 8.87 -15.50
CA TYR A 263 -14.15 8.85 -16.66
C TYR A 263 -14.03 7.42 -17.17
N TYR A 264 -13.69 7.27 -18.44
CA TYR A 264 -13.50 5.98 -19.08
C TYR A 264 -12.08 5.89 -19.60
N LYS A 265 -11.37 4.89 -19.13
CA LYS A 265 -10.02 4.56 -19.60
C LYS A 265 -10.13 3.48 -20.65
N ILE A 266 -9.66 3.82 -21.86
CA ILE A 266 -9.70 2.93 -23.02
C ILE A 266 -8.38 2.17 -23.09
N LEU A 267 -8.49 0.85 -23.15
CA LEU A 267 -7.38 -0.07 -23.21
C LEU A 267 -7.41 -0.80 -24.55
N VAL A 268 -6.25 -1.03 -25.15
CA VAL A 268 -6.09 -1.78 -26.42
C VAL A 268 -5.06 -2.87 -26.27
N SER A 269 -5.31 -4.01 -26.92
CA SER A 269 -4.38 -5.12 -27.05
C SER A 269 -4.41 -5.69 -28.47
N SER A 270 -3.28 -6.17 -28.97
CA SER A 270 -3.20 -6.92 -30.24
C SER A 270 -3.32 -8.42 -30.07
N ASN A 271 -3.27 -8.94 -28.83
CA ASN A 271 -3.23 -10.38 -28.52
C ASN A 271 -4.24 -10.82 -27.46
N ASP A 272 -5.16 -9.93 -27.04
CA ASP A 272 -6.14 -10.15 -25.97
C ASP A 272 -5.53 -10.47 -24.58
N LYS A 273 -4.29 -10.08 -24.35
CA LYS A 273 -3.60 -10.30 -23.06
C LYS A 273 -2.93 -9.04 -22.54
N ASP A 274 -2.10 -8.43 -23.35
CA ASP A 274 -1.27 -7.30 -22.93
C ASP A 274 -1.97 -5.99 -23.29
N TYR A 275 -2.84 -5.52 -22.40
CA TYR A 275 -3.60 -4.30 -22.58
C TYR A 275 -2.81 -3.05 -22.20
N LYS A 276 -2.86 -2.03 -23.07
CA LYS A 276 -2.24 -0.71 -22.85
C LYS A 276 -3.31 0.37 -22.92
N SER A 277 -3.21 1.33 -22.01
CA SER A 277 -4.08 2.50 -22.05
C SER A 277 -3.71 3.40 -23.21
N ILE A 278 -4.73 3.81 -24.02
CA ILE A 278 -4.56 4.70 -25.16
C ILE A 278 -5.27 6.03 -24.98
N ALA A 279 -6.27 6.10 -24.12
CA ALA A 279 -7.01 7.35 -23.87
C ALA A 279 -7.78 7.27 -22.55
N THR A 280 -8.17 8.46 -22.07
CA THR A 280 -9.18 8.65 -21.03
C THR A 280 -10.17 9.72 -21.53
N THR A 281 -11.47 9.48 -21.38
CA THR A 281 -12.54 10.38 -21.81
C THR A 281 -13.67 10.37 -20.77
N ASN A 282 -14.51 11.39 -20.80
CA ASN A 282 -15.78 11.42 -20.06
C ASN A 282 -16.99 11.13 -20.95
N GLN A 283 -16.76 10.81 -22.24
CA GLN A 283 -17.80 10.41 -23.20
C GLN A 283 -17.89 8.88 -23.23
N THR A 284 -18.98 8.37 -23.77
CA THR A 284 -19.24 6.93 -23.95
C THR A 284 -18.78 6.41 -25.32
N ASN A 285 -17.86 7.09 -25.95
CA ASN A 285 -17.25 6.68 -27.22
C ASN A 285 -15.81 7.20 -27.34
N TYR A 286 -15.05 6.55 -28.20
CA TYR A 286 -13.71 6.94 -28.57
C TYR A 286 -13.35 6.45 -29.97
N THR A 287 -12.57 7.23 -30.71
CA THR A 287 -12.05 6.81 -32.01
C THR A 287 -10.54 6.63 -31.94
N HIS A 288 -10.11 5.38 -32.05
CA HIS A 288 -8.70 5.03 -32.15
C HIS A 288 -8.21 5.22 -33.59
N LYS A 289 -7.31 6.17 -33.79
CA LYS A 289 -6.65 6.42 -35.10
C LYS A 289 -5.48 5.48 -35.27
N LEU A 290 -5.40 4.84 -36.43
CA LEU A 290 -4.38 3.86 -36.79
C LEU A 290 -3.45 4.41 -37.90
N GLN A 291 -2.30 3.79 -38.06
CA GLN A 291 -1.37 4.07 -39.15
C GLN A 291 -1.60 3.08 -40.31
N ALA A 292 -1.06 3.39 -41.49
CA ALA A 292 -1.19 2.53 -42.67
C ALA A 292 -0.69 1.09 -42.48
N LYS A 293 0.32 0.90 -41.66
CA LYS A 293 0.83 -0.45 -41.30
C LYS A 293 -0.16 -1.30 -40.53
N ASP A 294 -1.19 -0.67 -39.95
CA ASP A 294 -2.20 -1.30 -39.11
C ASP A 294 -3.50 -1.60 -39.88
N ASP A 295 -3.51 -1.36 -41.20
CA ASP A 295 -4.69 -1.61 -42.03
C ASP A 295 -5.10 -3.10 -41.98
N GLY A 296 -6.34 -3.37 -41.62
CA GLY A 296 -6.89 -4.71 -41.48
C GLY A 296 -6.44 -5.51 -40.25
N ILE A 297 -5.62 -4.92 -39.35
CA ILE A 297 -5.21 -5.59 -38.11
C ILE A 297 -6.37 -5.57 -37.12
N THR A 298 -6.63 -6.69 -36.50
CA THR A 298 -7.63 -6.83 -35.41
C THR A 298 -7.02 -6.42 -34.09
N TYR A 299 -7.73 -5.56 -33.37
CA TYR A 299 -7.43 -5.16 -32.00
C TYR A 299 -8.55 -5.55 -31.06
N TYR A 300 -8.19 -5.74 -29.79
CA TYR A 300 -9.09 -6.03 -28.68
C TYR A 300 -9.16 -4.79 -27.79
N TYR A 301 -10.37 -4.39 -27.42
CA TYR A 301 -10.63 -3.21 -26.61
C TYR A 301 -11.30 -3.57 -25.32
N GLN A 302 -10.84 -2.91 -24.26
CA GLN A 302 -11.48 -2.88 -22.96
C GLN A 302 -11.74 -1.43 -22.57
N VAL A 303 -12.83 -1.21 -21.88
CA VAL A 303 -13.14 0.09 -21.28
C VAL A 303 -13.37 -0.13 -19.79
N VAL A 304 -12.70 0.64 -18.96
CA VAL A 304 -12.87 0.57 -17.51
C VAL A 304 -13.29 1.92 -16.97
N LEU A 305 -14.20 1.92 -15.99
CA LEU A 305 -14.56 3.13 -15.28
C LEU A 305 -13.36 3.61 -14.46
N LEU A 306 -13.08 4.91 -14.50
CA LEU A 306 -12.11 5.59 -13.65
C LEU A 306 -12.84 6.70 -12.89
N GLY A 307 -12.94 6.57 -11.58
CA GLY A 307 -13.51 7.60 -10.72
C GLY A 307 -12.55 8.78 -10.53
N ASP A 308 -13.12 9.94 -10.22
CA ASP A 308 -12.36 11.15 -9.85
C ASP A 308 -11.53 10.98 -8.56
N ASN A 309 -11.83 9.98 -7.76
CA ASN A 309 -11.07 9.56 -6.57
C ASN A 309 -9.96 8.52 -6.90
N GLY A 310 -9.74 8.20 -8.19
CA GLY A 310 -8.75 7.20 -8.60
C GLY A 310 -9.20 5.73 -8.50
N LEU A 311 -10.48 5.47 -8.17
CA LEU A 311 -11.03 4.12 -8.16
C LEU A 311 -11.17 3.62 -9.60
N GLU A 312 -10.53 2.50 -9.93
CA GLU A 312 -10.54 1.89 -11.26
C GLU A 312 -11.40 0.64 -11.27
N GLY A 313 -12.32 0.56 -12.22
CA GLY A 313 -13.19 -0.59 -12.43
C GLY A 313 -12.44 -1.82 -12.95
N ARG A 314 -13.12 -2.97 -12.94
CA ARG A 314 -12.59 -4.21 -13.50
C ARG A 314 -12.77 -4.24 -15.01
N MET A 315 -11.89 -4.95 -15.72
CA MET A 315 -12.07 -5.28 -17.13
C MET A 315 -13.21 -6.28 -17.31
N SER A 316 -13.93 -6.18 -18.44
CA SER A 316 -14.90 -7.18 -18.86
C SER A 316 -14.21 -8.50 -19.22
N SER A 317 -14.92 -9.62 -19.06
CA SER A 317 -14.49 -10.92 -19.60
C SER A 317 -14.61 -11.01 -21.13
N ASN A 318 -15.35 -10.07 -21.75
CA ASN A 318 -15.66 -10.05 -23.16
C ASN A 318 -15.12 -8.77 -23.82
N PRO A 319 -13.87 -8.75 -24.32
CA PRO A 319 -13.32 -7.62 -25.00
C PRO A 319 -14.02 -7.38 -26.36
N ALA A 320 -14.17 -6.14 -26.74
CA ALA A 320 -14.64 -5.81 -28.08
C ALA A 320 -13.54 -6.04 -29.12
N LYS A 321 -13.88 -6.64 -30.25
CA LYS A 321 -12.97 -6.84 -31.38
C LYS A 321 -13.27 -5.82 -32.46
N GLY A 322 -12.24 -5.08 -32.90
CA GLY A 322 -12.38 -4.12 -33.98
C GLY A 322 -11.17 -4.15 -34.92
N SER A 323 -11.38 -3.75 -36.15
CA SER A 323 -10.33 -3.59 -37.15
C SER A 323 -10.63 -2.39 -38.04
N SER A 324 -9.60 -1.81 -38.65
CA SER A 324 -9.82 -0.88 -39.74
C SER A 324 -10.13 -1.64 -41.03
N LEU A 325 -10.55 -0.92 -42.06
CA LEU A 325 -10.68 -1.50 -43.38
C LEU A 325 -9.37 -2.20 -43.78
N PRO A 326 -9.42 -3.44 -44.28
CA PRO A 326 -8.25 -4.11 -44.81
C PRO A 326 -7.79 -3.46 -46.12
N SER A 327 -6.54 -3.64 -46.49
CA SER A 327 -6.03 -3.27 -47.79
C SER A 327 -6.87 -3.86 -48.93
N PRO A 328 -7.12 -3.15 -50.01
CA PRO A 328 -7.80 -3.69 -51.17
C PRO A 328 -6.98 -4.83 -51.83
N SER A 329 -7.62 -5.59 -52.71
CA SER A 329 -6.97 -6.71 -53.41
C SER A 329 -5.82 -6.24 -54.32
N THR A 330 -4.71 -6.99 -54.32
CA THR A 330 -3.53 -6.71 -55.13
C THR A 330 -3.82 -7.01 -56.59
N PRO A 331 -3.38 -6.17 -57.56
CA PRO A 331 -3.43 -6.48 -58.97
C PRO A 331 -2.66 -7.76 -59.32
N THR A 332 -3.25 -8.59 -60.20
CA THR A 332 -2.66 -9.85 -60.62
C THR A 332 -2.19 -9.80 -62.08
N GLN A 333 -1.47 -10.80 -62.54
CA GLN A 333 -0.95 -10.89 -63.92
C GLN A 333 -0.23 -9.60 -64.34
N PHE A 334 0.62 -9.07 -63.45
CA PHE A 334 1.42 -7.89 -63.74
C PHE A 334 2.55 -8.25 -64.69
N GLU A 335 2.51 -7.67 -65.88
CA GLU A 335 3.46 -7.93 -66.95
C GLU A 335 4.02 -6.60 -67.50
N GLY A 336 5.21 -6.66 -68.07
CA GLY A 336 5.85 -5.51 -68.70
C GLY A 336 6.72 -5.90 -69.87
N LYS A 337 6.71 -5.08 -70.87
CA LYS A 337 7.56 -5.25 -72.07
C LYS A 337 8.08 -3.92 -72.57
N MET A 338 9.20 -3.95 -73.27
CA MET A 338 9.73 -2.81 -73.98
C MET A 338 9.05 -2.69 -75.32
N VAL A 339 8.42 -1.54 -75.62
CA VAL A 339 7.79 -1.20 -76.91
C VAL A 339 8.24 0.19 -77.31
N GLU A 340 8.89 0.30 -78.44
CA GLU A 340 9.40 1.57 -78.97
C GLU A 340 10.21 2.39 -77.94
N GLY A 341 11.08 1.72 -77.18
CA GLY A 341 11.92 2.37 -76.16
C GLY A 341 11.20 2.83 -74.91
N LYS A 342 9.98 2.38 -74.70
CA LYS A 342 9.14 2.70 -73.52
C LYS A 342 8.75 1.41 -72.79
N ALA A 343 8.67 1.47 -71.45
CA ALA A 343 8.12 0.36 -70.68
C ALA A 343 6.59 0.43 -70.77
N THR A 344 6.00 -0.61 -71.36
CA THR A 344 4.54 -0.80 -71.40
C THR A 344 4.17 -1.88 -70.36
N LEU A 345 3.43 -1.46 -69.33
CA LEU A 345 3.01 -2.28 -68.21
C LEU A 345 1.52 -2.59 -68.34
N SER A 346 1.11 -3.78 -67.94
CA SER A 346 -0.30 -4.18 -67.90
C SER A 346 -0.55 -5.14 -66.71
N TRP A 347 -1.77 -5.14 -66.19
CA TRP A 347 -2.20 -6.00 -65.10
C TRP A 347 -3.66 -6.35 -65.23
N GLN A 348 -4.07 -7.37 -64.47
CA GLN A 348 -5.47 -7.72 -64.33
C GLN A 348 -6.07 -6.98 -63.14
N THR A 349 -7.19 -6.29 -63.36
CA THR A 349 -7.96 -5.63 -62.28
C THR A 349 -8.55 -6.66 -61.34
N PRO A 350 -8.30 -6.54 -60.01
CA PRO A 350 -8.97 -7.40 -59.07
C PRO A 350 -10.49 -7.16 -59.01
N SER A 351 -11.23 -8.20 -58.62
CA SER A 351 -12.70 -8.12 -58.41
C SER A 351 -13.10 -7.50 -57.05
N ASP A 352 -12.45 -6.38 -56.69
CA ASP A 352 -12.71 -5.62 -55.46
C ASP A 352 -13.31 -4.27 -55.83
N ASP A 353 -14.61 -4.11 -55.60
CA ASP A 353 -15.38 -2.92 -55.97
C ASP A 353 -14.93 -1.62 -55.26
N ARG A 354 -14.07 -1.72 -54.28
CA ARG A 354 -13.51 -0.55 -53.60
C ARG A 354 -12.41 0.13 -54.37
N ILE A 355 -11.79 -0.55 -55.33
CA ILE A 355 -10.66 -0.05 -56.11
C ILE A 355 -11.13 1.06 -57.06
N VAL A 356 -10.49 2.22 -56.96
CA VAL A 356 -10.79 3.40 -57.79
C VAL A 356 -9.63 3.81 -58.69
N SER A 357 -8.39 3.45 -58.34
CA SER A 357 -7.19 3.76 -59.10
C SER A 357 -6.04 2.82 -58.77
N TYR A 358 -4.93 2.99 -59.50
CA TYR A 358 -3.68 2.27 -59.30
C TYR A 358 -2.52 3.22 -59.13
N ILE A 359 -1.45 2.73 -58.50
CA ILE A 359 -0.17 3.41 -58.41
C ILE A 359 0.92 2.45 -58.93
N VAL A 360 1.73 2.92 -59.83
CA VAL A 360 2.93 2.20 -60.29
C VAL A 360 4.13 2.77 -59.58
N TYR A 361 4.86 1.90 -58.90
CA TYR A 361 6.16 2.21 -58.33
C TYR A 361 7.27 1.78 -59.25
N ARG A 362 8.24 2.67 -59.46
CA ARG A 362 9.46 2.41 -60.22
C ARG A 362 10.67 2.58 -59.31
N LYS A 363 11.55 1.63 -59.28
CA LYS A 363 12.87 1.70 -58.65
C LYS A 363 13.93 1.69 -59.72
N GLU A 364 15.01 2.44 -59.56
CA GLU A 364 16.09 2.63 -60.51
C GLU A 364 17.45 2.41 -59.87
N GLY A 365 18.39 1.83 -60.64
CA GLY A 365 19.79 1.64 -60.26
C GLY A 365 20.09 0.30 -59.62
N ALA A 366 21.39 -0.06 -59.55
CA ALA A 366 21.85 -1.37 -59.07
C ALA A 366 21.51 -1.69 -57.60
N LEU A 367 21.23 -0.67 -56.78
CA LEU A 367 20.86 -0.80 -55.39
C LEU A 367 19.45 -0.21 -55.09
N TRP A 368 18.64 -0.01 -56.13
CA TRP A 368 17.29 0.60 -56.02
C TRP A 368 17.28 1.90 -55.23
N THR A 369 18.27 2.76 -55.44
CA THR A 369 18.50 4.01 -54.69
C THR A 369 17.59 5.15 -55.05
N GLN A 370 16.94 5.08 -56.23
CA GLN A 370 15.97 6.07 -56.70
C GLN A 370 14.62 5.41 -56.92
N SER A 371 13.54 6.05 -56.48
CA SER A 371 12.18 5.56 -56.68
C SER A 371 11.29 6.69 -57.22
N ALA A 372 10.39 6.32 -58.12
CA ALA A 372 9.32 7.17 -58.60
C ALA A 372 7.96 6.52 -58.29
N LYS A 373 6.94 7.37 -58.09
CA LYS A 373 5.57 6.95 -57.81
C LYS A 373 4.66 7.64 -58.84
N PHE A 374 4.01 6.85 -59.70
CA PHE A 374 3.05 7.33 -60.69
C PHE A 374 1.64 7.06 -60.13
N ILE A 375 0.90 8.11 -59.86
CA ILE A 375 -0.40 8.09 -59.18
C ILE A 375 -1.54 8.30 -60.17
N ASP A 376 -2.79 8.05 -59.68
CA ASP A 376 -4.03 8.34 -60.41
C ASP A 376 -4.18 7.60 -61.76
N ILE A 377 -3.72 6.37 -61.81
CA ILE A 377 -3.89 5.50 -62.97
C ILE A 377 -5.26 4.81 -62.85
N HIS A 378 -6.16 5.08 -63.79
CA HIS A 378 -7.54 4.51 -63.79
C HIS A 378 -7.70 3.33 -64.75
N ASN A 379 -6.73 3.07 -65.61
CA ASN A 379 -6.71 1.93 -66.52
C ASN A 379 -5.86 0.79 -65.93
N ASN A 380 -6.01 -0.38 -66.50
CA ASN A 380 -5.20 -1.56 -66.17
C ASN A 380 -3.87 -1.66 -66.92
N GLY A 381 -3.28 -0.53 -67.25
CA GLY A 381 -2.00 -0.41 -67.93
C GLY A 381 -1.37 0.94 -67.74
N PHE A 382 -0.04 1.00 -67.91
CA PHE A 382 0.75 2.24 -67.80
C PHE A 382 1.93 2.21 -68.76
N ILE A 383 2.27 3.33 -69.34
CA ILE A 383 3.43 3.49 -70.22
C ILE A 383 4.40 4.49 -69.57
N ASP A 384 5.58 3.97 -69.17
CA ASP A 384 6.67 4.82 -68.72
C ASP A 384 7.51 5.31 -69.96
N LYS A 385 7.53 6.61 -70.11
CA LYS A 385 8.24 7.28 -71.17
C LYS A 385 9.60 7.88 -70.81
N GLU A 386 9.93 7.76 -69.50
CA GLU A 386 11.08 8.46 -68.92
C GLU A 386 12.26 7.50 -68.62
N MET A 387 12.36 6.40 -69.33
CA MET A 387 13.45 5.44 -69.18
C MET A 387 14.73 6.00 -69.89
N GLN A 388 15.88 5.67 -69.30
CA GLN A 388 17.19 6.00 -69.83
C GLN A 388 17.89 4.74 -70.36
N LYS A 389 18.56 4.87 -71.48
CA LYS A 389 19.28 3.77 -72.12
C LYS A 389 20.38 3.22 -71.23
N GLY A 390 20.48 1.90 -71.15
CA GLY A 390 21.46 1.18 -70.34
C GLY A 390 21.14 1.07 -68.87
N LYS A 391 19.99 1.64 -68.41
CA LYS A 391 19.56 1.52 -67.02
C LYS A 391 18.53 0.40 -66.82
N LYS A 392 18.63 -0.26 -65.67
CA LYS A 392 17.69 -1.28 -65.17
C LYS A 392 16.65 -0.64 -64.26
N TYR A 393 15.41 -0.99 -64.48
CA TYR A 393 14.25 -0.52 -63.69
C TYR A 393 13.45 -1.69 -63.19
N SER A 394 13.02 -1.62 -61.91
CA SER A 394 12.06 -2.54 -61.34
C SER A 394 10.72 -1.83 -61.15
N TYR A 395 9.63 -2.49 -61.51
CA TYR A 395 8.27 -1.97 -61.41
C TYR A 395 7.41 -2.88 -60.55
N SER A 396 6.52 -2.27 -59.76
CA SER A 396 5.39 -2.95 -59.09
C SER A 396 4.16 -2.04 -59.17
N VAL A 397 2.98 -2.63 -59.06
CA VAL A 397 1.71 -1.92 -59.07
C VAL A 397 0.92 -2.25 -57.82
N VAL A 398 0.23 -1.27 -57.25
CA VAL A 398 -0.74 -1.40 -56.16
C VAL A 398 -2.10 -0.87 -56.61
N SER A 399 -3.17 -1.45 -56.14
CA SER A 399 -4.51 -0.86 -56.25
C SER A 399 -4.76 0.10 -55.09
N VAL A 400 -5.61 1.09 -55.31
CA VAL A 400 -5.95 2.12 -54.33
C VAL A 400 -7.47 2.21 -54.24
N ASP A 401 -7.98 2.20 -52.98
CA ASP A 401 -9.40 2.39 -52.73
C ASP A 401 -9.79 3.88 -52.62
N LYS A 402 -11.10 4.14 -52.51
CA LYS A 402 -11.65 5.50 -52.40
C LYS A 402 -11.16 6.28 -51.15
N HIS A 403 -10.55 5.61 -50.18
CA HIS A 403 -10.00 6.19 -48.94
C HIS A 403 -8.47 6.36 -49.04
N GLY A 404 -7.85 6.03 -50.18
CA GLY A 404 -6.42 6.07 -50.35
C GLY A 404 -5.65 4.95 -49.66
N ILE A 405 -6.31 3.85 -49.35
CA ILE A 405 -5.65 2.65 -48.83
C ILE A 405 -5.04 1.90 -50.02
N GLU A 406 -3.76 1.60 -49.93
CA GLU A 406 -3.00 0.87 -50.96
C GLU A 406 -3.04 -0.65 -50.67
N SER A 407 -3.12 -1.46 -51.73
CA SER A 407 -2.95 -2.89 -51.63
C SER A 407 -1.48 -3.26 -51.30
N LYS A 408 -1.24 -4.54 -51.03
CA LYS A 408 0.14 -5.04 -51.17
C LYS A 408 0.62 -4.86 -52.59
N PRO A 409 1.92 -4.62 -52.82
CA PRO A 409 2.45 -4.52 -54.17
C PRO A 409 2.34 -5.84 -54.92
N SER A 410 2.17 -5.77 -56.22
CA SER A 410 2.29 -6.90 -57.13
C SER A 410 3.68 -7.53 -57.07
N GLN A 411 3.89 -8.64 -57.75
CA GLN A 411 5.21 -9.14 -58.05
C GLN A 411 6.02 -8.06 -58.80
N GLU A 412 7.29 -7.87 -58.48
CA GLU A 412 8.19 -6.96 -59.16
C GLU A 412 8.61 -7.56 -60.51
N ILE A 413 8.65 -6.72 -61.53
CA ILE A 413 9.21 -7.05 -62.85
C ILE A 413 10.36 -6.11 -63.18
N GLU A 414 11.36 -6.62 -63.87
CA GLU A 414 12.54 -5.85 -64.25
C GLU A 414 12.57 -5.62 -65.77
N LEU A 415 12.85 -4.39 -66.20
CA LEU A 415 12.98 -4.00 -67.56
C LEU A 415 14.26 -3.19 -67.77
N ILE A 416 14.91 -3.38 -68.94
CA ILE A 416 16.12 -2.67 -69.34
C ILE A 416 15.85 -2.05 -70.70
N LEU A 417 16.22 -0.79 -70.87
CA LEU A 417 16.23 -0.11 -72.15
C LEU A 417 17.63 -0.30 -72.78
N GLU A 418 17.73 -1.18 -73.74
CA GLU A 418 18.94 -1.42 -74.49
C GLU A 418 19.33 -0.28 -75.44
#